data_20c94d4b11dd8085fd68dc1154bcc806
#
_entry.id   20c94d4b11dd8085fd68dc1154bcc806
#
_cell.length_a   1.000
_cell.length_b   1.000
_cell.length_c   1.000
_cell.angle_alpha   90.00
_cell.angle_beta   90.00
_cell.angle_gamma   90.00
#
_symmetry.space_group_name_H-M   'P 1'
#
loop_
_entity.id
_entity.type
_entity.pdbx_description
1 polymer ?
#
loop_
_entity_poly.entity_id
_entity_poly.type
_entity_poly.pdbx_seq_one_letter_code
_entity_poly.pdbx_strand_id
1 'polypeptide(L)'
;LDNAATTQKPQVVIDAMNDYYANTNANVHRAVHTLAGEATDGYEASRTAIASYFGAPRDNLIFTSGTTEAINLVAYGWARANLGKGDVVLTTEMEHHADIVPWQILSKECGIEIRYVPLDRETMTLDMEAFEIAVEDASLVCVVHTSNVLGVRNDVERIIELAKLRGRGGEGAHVMLDAAQAAPHERIHFPELGCDFLALSAHKMGGPTG
;
A
#
# COMPACT_ATOMS: atom_id res chain seq x y z
N LEU A 1 13.17 -21.15 4.89
CA LEU A 1 11.87 -20.48 4.99
C LEU A 1 12.05 -19.01 4.65
N ASP A 2 11.26 -18.50 3.71
CA ASP A 2 11.30 -17.11 3.25
C ASP A 2 9.96 -16.42 3.57
N ASN A 3 9.84 -15.93 4.80
CA ASN A 3 8.63 -15.24 5.26
C ASN A 3 8.48 -13.82 4.67
N ALA A 4 9.55 -13.26 4.12
CA ALA A 4 9.47 -11.98 3.40
C ALA A 4 8.73 -12.14 2.05
N ALA A 5 8.78 -13.33 1.45
CA ALA A 5 8.00 -13.63 0.25
C ALA A 5 6.53 -13.96 0.60
N THR A 6 6.31 -14.87 1.57
CA THR A 6 4.98 -15.25 2.08
C THR A 6 5.13 -15.98 3.41
N THR A 7 4.19 -15.79 4.34
CA THR A 7 4.23 -16.47 5.65
C THR A 7 3.47 -17.79 5.62
N GLN A 8 3.83 -18.70 6.55
CA GLN A 8 2.99 -19.86 6.85
C GLN A 8 1.68 -19.40 7.49
N LYS A 9 0.58 -20.10 7.18
CA LYS A 9 -0.75 -19.74 7.69
C LYS A 9 -0.99 -20.41 9.04
N PRO A 10 -1.38 -19.65 10.08
CA PRO A 10 -1.85 -20.24 11.34
C PRO A 10 -3.05 -21.15 11.10
N GLN A 11 -3.17 -22.20 11.92
CA GLN A 11 -4.27 -23.17 11.77
C GLN A 11 -5.64 -22.49 11.83
N VAL A 12 -5.80 -21.48 12.69
CA VAL A 12 -7.07 -20.72 12.80
C VAL A 12 -7.49 -20.05 11.47
N VAL A 13 -6.54 -19.62 10.65
CA VAL A 13 -6.83 -19.03 9.32
C VAL A 13 -7.28 -20.12 8.35
N ILE A 14 -6.59 -21.28 8.36
CA ILE A 14 -6.95 -22.42 7.52
C ILE A 14 -8.34 -22.93 7.89
N ASP A 15 -8.63 -23.06 9.18
CA ASP A 15 -9.92 -23.52 9.68
C ASP A 15 -11.05 -22.57 9.31
N ALA A 16 -10.83 -21.24 9.45
CA ALA A 16 -11.81 -20.22 9.06
C ALA A 16 -12.12 -20.25 7.55
N MET A 17 -11.10 -20.46 6.70
CA MET A 17 -11.31 -20.62 5.26
C MET A 17 -12.10 -21.90 4.93
N ASN A 18 -11.76 -23.01 5.57
CA ASN A 18 -12.46 -24.29 5.39
C ASN A 18 -13.92 -24.18 5.85
N ASP A 19 -14.16 -23.57 7.00
CA ASP A 19 -15.51 -23.34 7.54
C ASP A 19 -16.37 -22.50 6.61
N TYR A 20 -15.79 -21.40 6.09
CA TYR A 20 -16.48 -20.55 5.12
C TYR A 20 -16.91 -21.35 3.88
N TYR A 21 -15.99 -22.10 3.26
CA TYR A 21 -16.32 -22.88 2.06
C TYR A 21 -17.29 -24.03 2.35
N ALA A 22 -17.20 -24.65 3.51
CA ALA A 22 -18.05 -25.76 3.84
C ALA A 22 -19.49 -25.36 4.24
N ASN A 23 -19.64 -24.19 4.89
CA ASN A 23 -20.87 -23.88 5.60
C ASN A 23 -21.57 -22.58 5.14
N THR A 24 -20.83 -21.54 4.75
CA THR A 24 -21.39 -20.20 4.53
C THR A 24 -21.05 -19.56 3.17
N ASN A 25 -20.42 -20.32 2.26
CA ASN A 25 -20.03 -19.80 0.96
C ASN A 25 -21.23 -19.37 0.14
N ALA A 26 -21.39 -18.06 -0.05
CA ALA A 26 -22.44 -17.47 -0.85
C ALA A 26 -22.00 -16.11 -1.45
N ASN A 27 -22.81 -15.60 -2.38
CA ASN A 27 -22.52 -14.34 -3.05
C ASN A 27 -22.78 -13.15 -2.10
N VAL A 28 -21.69 -12.48 -1.70
CA VAL A 28 -21.71 -11.31 -0.82
C VAL A 28 -22.45 -10.15 -1.49
N HIS A 29 -23.32 -9.47 -0.75
CA HIS A 29 -24.12 -8.28 -1.17
C HIS A 29 -25.14 -8.49 -2.30
N ARG A 30 -25.33 -9.72 -2.81
CA ARG A 30 -26.11 -9.92 -4.03
C ARG A 30 -27.32 -10.84 -3.91
N ALA A 31 -27.59 -11.42 -2.76
CA ALA A 31 -28.70 -12.33 -2.58
C ALA A 31 -29.44 -12.07 -1.25
N VAL A 32 -30.70 -12.47 -1.21
CA VAL A 32 -31.61 -12.24 -0.05
C VAL A 32 -31.85 -13.49 0.79
N HIS A 33 -31.15 -14.59 0.53
CA HIS A 33 -31.26 -15.83 1.32
C HIS A 33 -30.29 -15.83 2.51
N THR A 34 -30.54 -16.67 3.51
CA THR A 34 -29.81 -16.72 4.78
C THR A 34 -28.29 -16.81 4.61
N LEU A 35 -27.81 -17.76 3.78
CA LEU A 35 -26.35 -17.93 3.56
C LEU A 35 -25.68 -16.68 2.98
N ALA A 36 -26.37 -15.95 2.10
CA ALA A 36 -25.81 -14.70 1.57
C ALA A 36 -25.78 -13.58 2.62
N GLY A 37 -26.75 -13.57 3.54
CA GLY A 37 -26.71 -12.70 4.72
C GLY A 37 -25.50 -13.01 5.59
N GLU A 38 -25.31 -14.26 5.99
CA GLU A 38 -24.18 -14.71 6.80
C GLU A 38 -22.82 -14.42 6.15
N ALA A 39 -22.69 -14.70 4.84
CA ALA A 39 -21.46 -14.38 4.09
C ALA A 39 -21.20 -12.86 4.04
N THR A 40 -22.25 -12.04 3.88
CA THR A 40 -22.15 -10.58 3.88
C THR A 40 -21.73 -10.06 5.25
N ASP A 41 -22.35 -10.55 6.32
CA ASP A 41 -22.04 -10.16 7.69
C ASP A 41 -20.57 -10.51 8.04
N GLY A 42 -20.10 -11.70 7.66
CA GLY A 42 -18.71 -12.10 7.85
C GLY A 42 -17.72 -11.22 7.09
N TYR A 43 -18.04 -10.88 5.84
CA TYR A 43 -17.21 -10.00 5.00
C TYR A 43 -17.13 -8.59 5.62
N GLU A 44 -18.24 -8.02 6.04
CA GLU A 44 -18.27 -6.68 6.62
C GLU A 44 -17.70 -6.62 8.04
N ALA A 45 -17.83 -7.69 8.82
CA ALA A 45 -17.15 -7.83 10.09
C ALA A 45 -15.62 -7.85 9.91
N SER A 46 -15.12 -8.58 8.91
CA SER A 46 -13.71 -8.61 8.56
C SER A 46 -13.20 -7.23 8.13
N ARG A 47 -13.94 -6.52 7.29
CA ARG A 47 -13.64 -5.13 6.90
C ARG A 47 -13.51 -4.24 8.13
N THR A 48 -14.47 -4.30 9.03
CA THR A 48 -14.49 -3.50 10.25
C THR A 48 -13.29 -3.82 11.15
N ALA A 49 -12.98 -5.10 11.34
CA ALA A 49 -11.87 -5.53 12.18
C ALA A 49 -10.52 -5.07 11.64
N ILE A 50 -10.28 -5.23 10.33
CA ILE A 50 -9.04 -4.82 9.67
C ILE A 50 -8.91 -3.28 9.68
N ALA A 51 -9.95 -2.55 9.32
CA ALA A 51 -9.95 -1.09 9.36
C ALA A 51 -9.64 -0.58 10.78
N SER A 52 -10.28 -1.14 11.80
CA SER A 52 -10.05 -0.81 13.20
C SER A 52 -8.60 -1.11 13.65
N TYR A 53 -8.02 -2.22 13.18
CA TYR A 53 -6.64 -2.57 13.50
C TYR A 53 -5.64 -1.51 13.01
N PHE A 54 -5.85 -0.97 11.81
CA PHE A 54 -5.03 0.09 11.23
C PHE A 54 -5.52 1.51 11.60
N GLY A 55 -6.56 1.65 12.41
CA GLY A 55 -7.14 2.95 12.79
C GLY A 55 -7.85 3.68 11.65
N ALA A 56 -8.06 3.03 10.52
CA ALA A 56 -8.70 3.63 9.35
C ALA A 56 -10.23 3.65 9.48
N PRO A 57 -10.91 4.62 8.87
CA PRO A 57 -12.35 4.54 8.67
C PRO A 57 -12.71 3.28 7.87
N ARG A 58 -13.76 2.57 8.27
CA ARG A 58 -14.21 1.32 7.63
C ARG A 58 -14.35 1.43 6.11
N ASP A 59 -14.93 2.53 5.65
CA ASP A 59 -15.23 2.76 4.23
C ASP A 59 -14.00 3.13 3.40
N ASN A 60 -12.85 3.41 4.05
CA ASN A 60 -11.57 3.63 3.39
C ASN A 60 -10.80 2.33 3.14
N LEU A 61 -11.26 1.19 3.69
CA LEU A 61 -10.63 -0.11 3.43
C LEU A 61 -11.14 -0.71 2.12
N ILE A 62 -10.22 -1.02 1.23
CA ILE A 62 -10.50 -1.70 -0.04
C ILE A 62 -9.80 -3.07 -0.02
N PHE A 63 -10.56 -4.14 -0.22
CA PHE A 63 -9.99 -5.47 -0.41
C PHE A 63 -9.47 -5.63 -1.83
N THR A 64 -8.23 -6.10 -1.94
CA THR A 64 -7.55 -6.44 -3.19
C THR A 64 -6.86 -7.80 -3.03
N SER A 65 -6.32 -8.35 -4.11
CA SER A 65 -5.53 -9.59 -4.05
C SER A 65 -4.14 -9.40 -3.42
N GLY A 66 -3.77 -8.18 -3.01
CA GLY A 66 -2.52 -7.85 -2.34
C GLY A 66 -1.96 -6.50 -2.76
N THR A 67 -0.76 -6.16 -2.26
CA THR A 67 -0.11 -4.87 -2.49
C THR A 67 0.03 -4.51 -3.96
N THR A 68 0.36 -5.46 -4.83
CA THR A 68 0.50 -5.20 -6.27
C THR A 68 -0.80 -4.67 -6.88
N GLU A 69 -1.94 -5.30 -6.61
CA GLU A 69 -3.23 -4.81 -7.09
C GLU A 69 -3.61 -3.49 -6.43
N ALA A 70 -3.34 -3.32 -5.13
CA ALA A 70 -3.62 -2.08 -4.42
C ALA A 70 -2.88 -0.88 -5.03
N ILE A 71 -1.57 -1.02 -5.34
CA ILE A 71 -0.79 0.02 -6.01
C ILE A 71 -1.31 0.29 -7.42
N ASN A 72 -1.62 -0.76 -8.20
CA ASN A 72 -2.22 -0.61 -9.52
C ASN A 72 -3.59 0.09 -9.45
N LEU A 73 -4.39 -0.17 -8.42
CA LEU A 73 -5.66 0.52 -8.20
C LEU A 73 -5.46 2.03 -7.96
N VAL A 74 -4.45 2.42 -7.18
CA VAL A 74 -4.08 3.83 -7.02
C VAL A 74 -3.59 4.42 -8.35
N ALA A 75 -2.72 3.71 -9.07
CA ALA A 75 -2.17 4.18 -10.33
C ALA A 75 -3.26 4.40 -11.39
N TYR A 76 -4.10 3.39 -11.64
CA TYR A 76 -5.09 3.44 -12.72
C TYR A 76 -6.43 4.07 -12.30
N GLY A 77 -6.80 4.00 -11.01
CA GLY A 77 -8.02 4.61 -10.49
C GLY A 77 -7.83 6.09 -10.18
N TRP A 78 -6.86 6.40 -9.33
CA TRP A 78 -6.65 7.76 -8.84
C TRP A 78 -5.63 8.56 -9.68
N ALA A 79 -4.40 8.04 -9.85
CA ALA A 79 -3.34 8.84 -10.47
C ALA A 79 -3.65 9.18 -11.95
N ARG A 80 -4.17 8.24 -12.72
CA ARG A 80 -4.59 8.49 -14.12
C ARG A 80 -5.65 9.58 -14.25
N ALA A 81 -6.50 9.75 -13.25
CA ALA A 81 -7.55 10.78 -13.25
C ALA A 81 -7.07 12.15 -12.74
N ASN A 82 -6.00 12.18 -11.94
CA ASN A 82 -5.57 13.38 -11.22
C ASN A 82 -4.18 13.88 -11.65
N LEU A 83 -3.37 13.07 -12.34
CA LEU A 83 -2.03 13.41 -12.78
C LEU A 83 -1.92 13.39 -14.30
N GLY A 84 -1.06 14.23 -14.84
CA GLY A 84 -0.82 14.33 -16.28
C GLY A 84 0.53 14.95 -16.61
N LYS A 85 0.68 15.47 -17.82
CA LYS A 85 1.92 16.07 -18.29
C LYS A 85 2.35 17.24 -17.40
N GLY A 86 3.54 17.13 -16.85
CA GLY A 86 4.13 18.12 -15.93
C GLY A 86 4.03 17.72 -14.46
N ASP A 87 3.23 16.72 -14.11
CA ASP A 87 3.23 16.14 -12.77
C ASP A 87 4.39 15.17 -12.59
N VAL A 88 4.97 15.18 -11.38
CA VAL A 88 6.11 14.33 -11.00
C VAL A 88 5.65 13.27 -10.00
N VAL A 89 5.91 12.01 -10.31
CA VAL A 89 5.87 10.90 -9.37
C VAL A 89 7.29 10.65 -8.87
N LEU A 90 7.51 10.95 -7.59
CA LEU A 90 8.78 10.71 -6.92
C LEU A 90 8.74 9.32 -6.27
N THR A 91 9.71 8.49 -6.61
CA THR A 91 9.87 7.13 -6.06
C THR A 91 11.32 6.90 -5.65
N THR A 92 11.70 5.71 -5.22
CA THR A 92 13.06 5.43 -4.77
C THR A 92 13.73 4.28 -5.53
N GLU A 93 15.06 4.16 -5.45
CA GLU A 93 15.78 3.02 -6.01
C GLU A 93 15.55 1.71 -5.23
N MET A 94 14.94 1.74 -4.04
CA MET A 94 14.72 0.54 -3.23
C MET A 94 13.34 -0.08 -3.36
N GLU A 95 12.49 0.45 -4.24
CA GLU A 95 11.11 0.00 -4.37
C GLU A 95 11.00 -1.42 -4.92
N HIS A 96 9.94 -2.10 -4.51
CA HIS A 96 9.49 -3.32 -5.18
C HIS A 96 8.96 -2.98 -6.59
N HIS A 97 9.13 -3.89 -7.56
CA HIS A 97 8.64 -3.68 -8.94
C HIS A 97 7.15 -3.32 -9.01
N ALA A 98 6.35 -3.77 -8.05
CA ALA A 98 4.93 -3.42 -7.96
C ALA A 98 4.70 -1.92 -7.78
N ASP A 99 5.68 -1.20 -7.19
CA ASP A 99 5.64 0.25 -6.97
C ASP A 99 6.57 1.03 -7.92
N ILE A 100 7.01 0.40 -9.00
CA ILE A 100 7.77 1.03 -10.09
C ILE A 100 7.01 0.94 -11.40
N VAL A 101 6.63 -0.28 -11.80
CA VAL A 101 6.10 -0.58 -13.14
C VAL A 101 4.80 0.18 -13.46
N PRO A 102 3.81 0.28 -12.57
CA PRO A 102 2.59 1.03 -12.85
C PRO A 102 2.87 2.50 -13.22
N TRP A 103 3.81 3.14 -12.53
CA TRP A 103 4.19 4.52 -12.80
C TRP A 103 4.90 4.67 -14.15
N GLN A 104 5.77 3.72 -14.52
CA GLN A 104 6.41 3.69 -15.83
C GLN A 104 5.39 3.53 -16.98
N ILE A 105 4.33 2.78 -16.76
CA ILE A 105 3.24 2.65 -17.73
C ILE A 105 2.49 3.98 -17.84
N LEU A 106 2.09 4.58 -16.71
CA LEU A 106 1.40 5.87 -16.69
C LEU A 106 2.24 7.00 -17.30
N SER A 107 3.57 6.99 -17.08
CA SER A 107 4.46 7.96 -17.72
C SER A 107 4.34 7.95 -19.24
N LYS A 108 4.24 6.77 -19.85
CA LYS A 108 4.04 6.60 -21.29
C LYS A 108 2.64 6.99 -21.75
N GLU A 109 1.62 6.78 -20.92
CA GLU A 109 0.22 7.02 -21.27
C GLU A 109 -0.21 8.47 -21.03
N CYS A 110 0.16 9.05 -19.90
CA CYS A 110 -0.31 10.37 -19.43
C CYS A 110 0.77 11.45 -19.47
N GLY A 111 2.04 11.06 -19.69
CA GLY A 111 3.16 12.01 -19.78
C GLY A 111 3.63 12.55 -18.43
N ILE A 112 3.33 11.85 -17.32
CA ILE A 112 3.92 12.15 -16.01
C ILE A 112 5.43 11.87 -16.05
N GLU A 113 6.20 12.65 -15.30
CA GLU A 113 7.63 12.43 -15.08
C GLU A 113 7.82 11.49 -13.88
N ILE A 114 8.79 10.58 -13.96
CA ILE A 114 9.18 9.75 -12.82
C ILE A 114 10.59 10.16 -12.41
N ARG A 115 10.78 10.45 -11.14
CA ARG A 115 12.09 10.69 -10.53
C ARG A 115 12.38 9.65 -9.47
N TYR A 116 13.63 9.22 -9.41
CA TYR A 116 14.11 8.23 -8.46
C TYR A 116 15.05 8.88 -7.47
N VAL A 117 14.75 8.75 -6.18
CA VAL A 117 15.69 9.12 -5.12
C VAL A 117 16.73 8.01 -4.98
N PRO A 118 18.01 8.33 -5.04
CA PRO A 118 19.08 7.34 -4.92
C PRO A 118 19.20 6.81 -3.48
N LEU A 119 19.99 5.73 -3.35
CA LEU A 119 20.46 5.23 -2.06
C LEU A 119 21.84 5.80 -1.75
N ASP A 120 22.08 6.09 -0.49
CA ASP A 120 23.43 6.19 0.04
C ASP A 120 24.09 4.80 -0.06
N ARG A 121 25.15 4.71 -0.86
CA ARG A 121 25.81 3.43 -1.19
C ARG A 121 26.65 2.86 -0.04
N GLU A 122 26.97 3.65 0.98
CA GLU A 122 27.72 3.19 2.16
C GLU A 122 26.78 2.62 3.21
N THR A 123 25.66 3.28 3.45
CA THR A 123 24.67 2.89 4.48
C THR A 123 23.54 2.04 3.93
N MET A 124 23.34 2.02 2.61
CA MET A 124 22.19 1.38 1.93
C MET A 124 20.83 1.92 2.38
N THR A 125 20.81 3.14 2.93
CA THR A 125 19.60 3.88 3.29
C THR A 125 19.22 4.86 2.19
N LEU A 126 18.01 5.40 2.24
CA LEU A 126 17.58 6.45 1.32
C LEU A 126 18.42 7.72 1.53
N ASP A 127 18.88 8.31 0.42
CA ASP A 127 19.55 9.61 0.44
C ASP A 127 18.50 10.73 0.71
N MET A 128 18.40 11.12 1.97
CA MET A 128 17.42 12.11 2.39
C MET A 128 17.74 13.53 1.92
N GLU A 129 19.00 13.85 1.64
CA GLU A 129 19.35 15.15 1.06
C GLU A 129 18.84 15.24 -0.39
N ALA A 130 19.05 14.17 -1.17
CA ALA A 130 18.50 14.07 -2.51
C ALA A 130 16.96 14.04 -2.49
N PHE A 131 16.35 13.38 -1.51
CA PHE A 131 14.89 13.38 -1.34
C PHE A 131 14.36 14.78 -1.08
N GLU A 132 14.98 15.55 -0.16
CA GLU A 132 14.55 16.90 0.20
C GLU A 132 14.57 17.87 -1.00
N ILE A 133 15.47 17.66 -1.94
CA ILE A 133 15.52 18.47 -3.19
C ILE A 133 14.44 17.99 -4.16
N ALA A 134 14.32 16.68 -4.37
CA ALA A 134 13.43 16.13 -5.39
C ALA A 134 11.95 16.25 -5.04
N VAL A 135 11.60 16.31 -3.76
CA VAL A 135 10.21 16.37 -3.29
C VAL A 135 9.51 17.67 -3.63
N GLU A 136 10.24 18.77 -3.85
CA GLU A 136 9.66 20.10 -4.13
C GLU A 136 8.73 20.12 -5.35
N ASP A 137 9.05 19.33 -6.38
CA ASP A 137 8.25 19.23 -7.60
C ASP A 137 7.24 18.05 -7.55
N ALA A 138 7.31 17.19 -6.54
CA ALA A 138 6.53 15.97 -6.51
C ALA A 138 5.02 16.24 -6.37
N SER A 139 4.22 15.62 -7.25
CA SER A 139 2.76 15.57 -7.14
C SER A 139 2.29 14.35 -6.37
N LEU A 140 3.05 13.25 -6.49
CA LEU A 140 2.86 12.00 -5.76
C LEU A 140 4.21 11.46 -5.32
N VAL A 141 4.33 11.03 -4.07
CA VAL A 141 5.48 10.31 -3.53
C VAL A 141 5.07 8.87 -3.30
N CYS A 142 5.81 7.93 -3.90
CA CYS A 142 5.60 6.49 -3.74
C CYS A 142 6.84 5.90 -3.07
N VAL A 143 6.68 5.34 -1.87
CA VAL A 143 7.81 4.87 -1.08
C VAL A 143 7.49 3.60 -0.33
N VAL A 144 8.45 2.66 -0.31
CA VAL A 144 8.38 1.48 0.55
C VAL A 144 8.70 1.84 1.99
N HIS A 145 7.86 1.37 2.92
CA HIS A 145 8.10 1.56 4.36
C HIS A 145 9.34 0.79 4.82
N THR A 146 9.38 -0.50 4.51
CA THR A 146 10.50 -1.39 4.83
C THR A 146 10.87 -2.19 3.58
N SER A 147 12.11 -2.09 3.16
CA SER A 147 12.60 -2.78 1.95
C SER A 147 12.58 -4.30 2.12
N ASN A 148 12.01 -5.00 1.14
CA ASN A 148 12.01 -6.46 1.10
C ASN A 148 13.38 -7.07 0.76
N VAL A 149 14.29 -6.28 0.18
CA VAL A 149 15.64 -6.72 -0.24
C VAL A 149 16.68 -6.33 0.81
N LEU A 150 16.67 -5.09 1.24
CA LEU A 150 17.69 -4.53 2.14
C LEU A 150 17.34 -4.73 3.62
N GLY A 151 16.05 -4.93 3.96
CA GLY A 151 15.58 -4.98 5.35
C GLY A 151 15.64 -3.64 6.07
N VAL A 152 15.93 -2.57 5.34
CA VAL A 152 16.00 -1.21 5.89
C VAL A 152 14.59 -0.65 6.07
N ARG A 153 14.32 -0.05 7.22
CA ARG A 153 13.13 0.77 7.48
C ARG A 153 13.43 2.21 7.13
N ASN A 154 12.63 2.79 6.24
CA ASN A 154 12.70 4.21 5.92
C ASN A 154 12.07 5.07 7.02
N ASP A 155 12.53 6.29 7.17
CA ASP A 155 11.90 7.31 8.02
C ASP A 155 10.66 7.89 7.30
N VAL A 156 9.60 7.08 7.26
CA VAL A 156 8.39 7.40 6.50
C VAL A 156 7.66 8.60 7.09
N GLU A 157 7.77 8.82 8.39
CA GLU A 157 7.19 9.97 9.08
C GLU A 157 7.80 11.26 8.53
N ARG A 158 9.13 11.30 8.41
CA ARG A 158 9.86 12.46 7.84
C ARG A 158 9.59 12.62 6.36
N ILE A 159 9.55 11.53 5.60
CA ILE A 159 9.21 11.53 4.17
C ILE A 159 7.82 12.12 3.93
N ILE A 160 6.83 11.67 4.70
CA ILE A 160 5.44 12.16 4.59
C ILE A 160 5.36 13.64 4.98
N GLU A 161 6.00 14.04 6.08
CA GLU A 161 6.06 15.43 6.50
C GLU A 161 6.60 16.34 5.38
N LEU A 162 7.74 15.97 4.80
CA LEU A 162 8.36 16.73 3.70
C LEU A 162 7.48 16.77 2.46
N ALA A 163 6.87 15.64 2.08
CA ALA A 163 5.97 15.57 0.94
C ALA A 163 4.76 16.49 1.12
N LYS A 164 4.15 16.50 2.32
CA LYS A 164 3.00 17.36 2.64
C LYS A 164 3.35 18.84 2.74
N LEU A 165 4.56 19.15 3.19
CA LEU A 165 4.98 20.53 3.40
C LEU A 165 5.56 21.18 2.13
N ARG A 166 6.32 20.42 1.33
CA ARG A 166 7.16 20.97 0.25
C ARG A 166 6.73 20.53 -1.15
N GLY A 167 5.99 19.44 -1.28
CA GLY A 167 5.56 18.92 -2.58
C GLY A 167 4.75 19.94 -3.39
N ARG A 168 4.77 19.82 -4.72
CA ARG A 168 4.09 20.73 -5.68
C ARG A 168 4.36 22.20 -5.41
N GLY A 169 5.60 22.56 -5.09
CA GLY A 169 5.97 23.93 -4.80
C GLY A 169 5.38 24.48 -3.49
N GLY A 170 5.06 23.62 -2.54
CA GLY A 170 4.50 23.97 -1.22
C GLY A 170 2.98 23.77 -1.09
N GLU A 171 2.31 23.25 -2.13
CA GLU A 171 0.89 22.86 -2.05
C GLU A 171 0.67 21.49 -1.40
N GLY A 172 1.75 20.70 -1.29
CA GLY A 172 1.76 19.35 -0.75
C GLY A 172 1.55 18.26 -1.81
N ALA A 173 2.37 17.21 -1.75
CA ALA A 173 2.23 16.01 -2.55
C ALA A 173 1.31 14.99 -1.88
N HIS A 174 0.66 14.14 -2.69
CA HIS A 174 0.06 12.91 -2.19
C HIS A 174 1.13 11.88 -1.87
N VAL A 175 0.85 10.99 -0.91
CA VAL A 175 1.80 9.94 -0.50
C VAL A 175 1.15 8.57 -0.57
N MET A 176 1.76 7.67 -1.34
CA MET A 176 1.49 6.23 -1.40
C MET A 176 2.58 5.49 -0.64
N LEU A 177 2.19 4.72 0.37
CA LEU A 177 3.11 3.94 1.19
C LEU A 177 2.93 2.46 0.93
N ASP A 178 3.98 1.79 0.44
CA ASP A 178 4.03 0.31 0.39
C ASP A 178 4.48 -0.23 1.75
N ALA A 179 3.53 -0.76 2.51
CA ALA A 179 3.75 -1.35 3.82
C ALA A 179 3.73 -2.89 3.81
N ALA A 180 3.95 -3.52 2.65
CA ALA A 180 3.90 -4.98 2.52
C ALA A 180 4.86 -5.72 3.48
N GLN A 181 6.02 -5.14 3.77
CA GLN A 181 6.99 -5.71 4.70
C GLN A 181 6.88 -5.11 6.11
N ALA A 182 6.37 -3.90 6.27
CA ALA A 182 6.24 -3.28 7.59
C ALA A 182 5.06 -3.88 8.38
N ALA A 183 3.91 -4.03 7.75
CA ALA A 183 2.69 -4.48 8.41
C ALA A 183 2.79 -5.83 9.17
N PRO A 184 3.61 -6.82 8.75
CA PRO A 184 3.87 -8.03 9.53
C PRO A 184 4.69 -7.81 10.81
N HIS A 185 5.47 -6.75 10.89
CA HIS A 185 6.52 -6.58 11.89
C HIS A 185 6.24 -5.46 12.89
N GLU A 186 5.44 -4.48 12.52
CA GLU A 186 5.11 -3.34 13.37
C GLU A 186 3.65 -2.93 13.24
N ARG A 187 3.14 -2.29 14.29
CA ARG A 187 1.79 -1.76 14.28
C ARG A 187 1.78 -0.44 13.52
N ILE A 188 1.03 -0.40 12.45
CA ILE A 188 0.81 0.81 11.66
C ILE A 188 -0.52 1.43 12.05
N HIS A 189 -0.53 2.72 12.37
CA HIS A 189 -1.74 3.48 12.61
C HIS A 189 -1.90 4.51 11.49
N PHE A 190 -2.75 4.19 10.51
CA PHE A 190 -2.88 4.93 9.26
C PHE A 190 -3.13 6.44 9.45
N PRO A 191 -4.04 6.90 10.33
CA PRO A 191 -4.28 8.33 10.53
C PRO A 191 -3.08 9.09 11.10
N GLU A 192 -2.25 8.44 11.92
CA GLU A 192 -1.08 9.08 12.52
C GLU A 192 0.06 9.25 11.53
N LEU A 193 0.16 8.36 10.54
CA LEU A 193 1.16 8.49 9.47
C LEU A 193 0.88 9.69 8.56
N GLY A 194 -0.39 9.96 8.26
CA GLY A 194 -0.76 11.07 7.38
C GLY A 194 -0.53 10.84 5.89
N CYS A 195 -0.25 9.61 5.45
CA CYS A 195 -0.23 9.25 4.04
C CYS A 195 -1.65 9.17 3.46
N ASP A 196 -1.78 9.32 2.13
CA ASP A 196 -3.08 9.28 1.45
C ASP A 196 -3.48 7.83 1.10
N PHE A 197 -2.50 6.99 0.77
CA PHE A 197 -2.70 5.60 0.40
C PHE A 197 -1.73 4.71 1.15
N LEU A 198 -2.24 3.58 1.65
CA LEU A 198 -1.45 2.54 2.32
C LEU A 198 -1.76 1.19 1.68
N ALA A 199 -0.75 0.51 1.14
CA ALA A 199 -0.90 -0.82 0.57
C ALA A 199 -0.18 -1.87 1.40
N LEU A 200 -0.82 -3.03 1.56
CA LEU A 200 -0.25 -4.16 2.29
C LEU A 200 -0.75 -5.49 1.74
N SER A 201 -0.13 -6.59 2.16
CA SER A 201 -0.46 -7.94 1.69
C SER A 201 -0.73 -8.89 2.84
N ALA A 202 -1.97 -9.39 2.93
CA ALA A 202 -2.40 -10.31 3.99
C ALA A 202 -1.55 -11.59 4.04
N HIS A 203 -1.11 -12.11 2.89
CA HIS A 203 -0.32 -13.34 2.83
C HIS A 203 1.07 -13.25 3.48
N LYS A 204 1.56 -12.03 3.76
CA LYS A 204 2.80 -11.79 4.53
C LYS A 204 2.54 -11.63 6.02
N MET A 205 1.28 -11.49 6.42
CA MET A 205 0.81 -11.29 7.81
C MET A 205 0.10 -12.52 8.37
N GLY A 206 0.35 -13.71 7.82
CA GLY A 206 -0.34 -14.94 8.22
C GLY A 206 -1.74 -15.10 7.60
N GLY A 207 -2.23 -14.12 6.84
CA GLY A 207 -3.52 -14.16 6.17
C GLY A 207 -3.53 -15.02 4.90
N PRO A 208 -4.69 -15.21 4.26
CA PRO A 208 -4.82 -15.98 3.03
C PRO A 208 -3.96 -15.43 1.90
N THR A 209 -3.62 -16.30 0.94
CA THR A 209 -3.05 -15.91 -0.34
C THR A 209 -4.22 -15.51 -1.26
N GLY A 210 -4.30 -14.27 -1.61
CA GLY A 210 -5.43 -13.73 -2.37
C GLY A 210 -5.18 -13.59 -3.83
#